data_0d0050034d5d2b3f203af0877a7dd037
#
_entry.id   0d0050034d5d2b3f203af0877a7dd037
#
_cell.length_a   1.000
_cell.length_b   1.000
_cell.length_c   1.000
_cell.angle_alpha   90.00
_cell.angle_beta   90.00
_cell.angle_gamma   90.00
#
_symmetry.space_group_name_H-M   'P 1'
#
loop_
_entity.id
_entity.type
_entity.pdbx_description
1 polymer ?
#
loop_
_entity_poly.entity_id
_entity_poly.type
_entity_poly.pdbx_seq_one_letter_code
_entity_poly.pdbx_strand_id
1 'polypeptide(L)'
;MTSDAGQENQFAASLKGQTPQRAREMLRDAMGLSGIRVIGTRSFDEIADRMIERATDATTARLSPAAAATIESFLSLRASAKTSIASIRKLADASAVKMDAALDALQQRLDLLASGGIDLARLEYASQFGRNMEYYSGFVFELRAQSLAQPVAGGGRYDGLLSSLGAARPTPAIGLAVFCDRLLTAVAQQAGRP
;
A
#
# COMPACT_ATOMS: atom_id res chain seq x y z
N MET A 1 24.54 6.58 1.66
CA MET A 1 23.15 6.74 2.13
C MET A 1 22.71 5.59 3.06
N THR A 2 23.53 5.20 4.04
CA THR A 2 23.26 4.06 4.96
C THR A 2 23.30 4.49 6.44
N SER A 3 23.35 5.78 6.73
CA SER A 3 23.46 6.31 8.11
C SER A 3 22.09 6.59 8.76
N ASP A 4 21.05 6.80 7.98
CA ASP A 4 19.73 7.25 8.48
C ASP A 4 18.92 6.10 9.12
N ALA A 5 18.88 4.94 8.49
CA ALA A 5 18.15 3.76 9.00
C ALA A 5 18.71 3.23 10.34
N GLY A 6 19.98 3.43 10.60
CA GLY A 6 20.62 3.05 11.87
C GLY A 6 20.22 3.95 13.03
N GLN A 7 20.08 5.24 12.78
CA GLN A 7 19.66 6.23 13.80
C GLN A 7 18.17 6.13 14.12
N GLU A 8 17.32 5.91 13.11
CA GLU A 8 15.89 5.64 13.31
C GLU A 8 15.65 4.40 14.19
N ASN A 9 16.39 3.31 13.95
CA ASN A 9 16.28 2.10 14.75
C ASN A 9 16.78 2.29 16.20
N GLN A 10 17.83 3.10 16.42
CA GLN A 10 18.31 3.40 17.77
C GLN A 10 17.33 4.27 18.55
N PHE A 11 16.72 5.27 17.89
CA PHE A 11 15.73 6.12 18.54
C PHE A 11 14.44 5.33 18.88
N ALA A 12 13.95 4.53 17.95
CA ALA A 12 12.81 3.63 18.21
C ALA A 12 13.10 2.66 19.38
N ALA A 13 14.33 2.16 19.48
CA ALA A 13 14.74 1.31 20.61
C ALA A 13 14.75 2.07 21.95
N SER A 14 15.05 3.38 21.97
CA SER A 14 15.05 4.20 23.19
C SER A 14 13.64 4.51 23.71
N LEU A 15 12.62 4.44 22.86
CA LEU A 15 11.21 4.59 23.23
C LEU A 15 10.64 3.33 23.90
N LYS A 16 11.34 2.21 23.78
CA LYS A 16 10.91 0.91 24.29
C LYS A 16 10.81 0.93 25.82
N GLY A 17 9.64 0.52 26.34
CA GLY A 17 9.40 0.44 27.77
C GLY A 17 9.13 1.79 28.45
N GLN A 18 9.09 2.88 27.70
CA GLN A 18 8.70 4.18 28.23
C GLN A 18 7.18 4.30 28.35
N THR A 19 6.72 5.14 29.28
CA THR A 19 5.30 5.52 29.30
C THR A 19 4.97 6.35 28.05
N PRO A 20 3.72 6.32 27.54
CA PRO A 20 3.32 7.12 26.38
C PRO A 20 3.66 8.62 26.53
N GLN A 21 3.51 9.16 27.74
CA GLN A 21 3.82 10.55 28.04
C GLN A 21 5.32 10.83 27.91
N ARG A 22 6.16 9.95 28.47
CA ARG A 22 7.61 10.10 28.40
C ARG A 22 8.14 9.92 26.98
N ALA A 23 7.58 9.00 26.23
CA ALA A 23 7.91 8.80 24.82
C ALA A 23 7.59 10.04 23.96
N ARG A 24 6.45 10.72 24.21
CA ARG A 24 6.09 11.97 23.54
C ARG A 24 7.06 13.11 23.90
N GLU A 25 7.48 13.22 25.16
CA GLU A 25 8.48 14.22 25.58
C GLU A 25 9.81 13.99 24.84
N MET A 26 10.31 12.75 24.83
CA MET A 26 11.55 12.38 24.12
C MET A 26 11.47 12.70 22.63
N LEU A 27 10.32 12.43 21.99
CA LEU A 27 10.10 12.77 20.59
C LEU A 27 10.10 14.28 20.35
N ARG A 28 9.49 15.05 21.25
CA ARG A 28 9.46 16.52 21.15
C ARG A 28 10.86 17.11 21.27
N ASP A 29 11.64 16.60 22.22
CA ASP A 29 13.02 17.04 22.42
C ASP A 29 13.91 16.69 21.22
N ALA A 30 13.80 15.49 20.69
CA ALA A 30 14.53 15.04 19.51
C ALA A 30 14.20 15.87 18.26
N MET A 31 12.92 16.16 18.02
CA MET A 31 12.49 17.01 16.91
C MET A 31 12.96 18.45 17.09
N GLY A 32 12.92 18.98 18.33
CA GLY A 32 13.44 20.30 18.65
C GLY A 32 14.95 20.44 18.38
N LEU A 33 15.73 19.45 18.81
CA LEU A 33 17.18 19.39 18.57
C LEU A 33 17.54 19.26 17.08
N SER A 34 16.72 18.54 16.32
CA SER A 34 16.92 18.33 14.88
C SER A 34 16.35 19.47 14.02
N GLY A 35 15.75 20.50 14.62
CA GLY A 35 15.12 21.61 13.89
C GLY A 35 13.92 21.19 13.02
N ILE A 36 13.35 20.01 13.25
CA ILE A 36 12.22 19.47 12.50
C ILE A 36 10.96 20.20 12.95
N ARG A 37 10.31 20.90 12.02
CA ARG A 37 8.99 21.50 12.24
C ARG A 37 7.90 20.58 11.73
N VAL A 38 6.84 20.42 12.51
CA VAL A 38 5.62 19.76 12.03
C VAL A 38 4.99 20.65 10.97
N ILE A 39 5.01 20.19 9.71
CA ILE A 39 4.43 20.88 8.56
C ILE A 39 3.29 20.00 8.03
N GLY A 40 2.11 20.61 7.82
CA GLY A 40 0.94 19.92 7.30
C GLY A 40 -0.23 19.89 8.28
N THR A 41 -1.21 19.06 7.98
CA THR A 41 -2.48 18.95 8.74
C THR A 41 -2.41 18.05 9.97
N ARG A 42 -1.32 17.29 10.15
CA ARG A 42 -1.15 16.38 11.29
C ARG A 42 -0.59 17.12 12.50
N SER A 43 -1.17 16.88 13.67
CA SER A 43 -0.63 17.39 14.94
C SER A 43 0.64 16.62 15.36
N PHE A 44 1.43 17.23 16.23
CA PHE A 44 2.57 16.54 16.85
C PHE A 44 2.13 15.27 17.57
N ASP A 45 1.00 15.29 18.27
CA ASP A 45 0.52 14.15 19.05
C ASP A 45 0.14 12.97 18.16
N GLU A 46 -0.50 13.21 17.02
CA GLU A 46 -0.79 12.16 16.02
C GLU A 46 0.50 11.52 15.46
N ILE A 47 1.52 12.33 15.19
CA ILE A 47 2.82 11.83 14.72
C ILE A 47 3.48 11.00 15.82
N ALA A 48 3.48 11.51 17.06
CA ALA A 48 4.08 10.85 18.21
C ALA A 48 3.41 9.51 18.52
N ASP A 49 2.07 9.47 18.53
CA ASP A 49 1.32 8.23 18.78
C ASP A 49 1.65 7.17 17.73
N ARG A 50 1.72 7.54 16.47
CA ARG A 50 2.06 6.62 15.39
C ARG A 50 3.51 6.13 15.48
N MET A 51 4.44 6.95 15.91
CA MET A 51 5.83 6.54 16.13
C MET A 51 5.97 5.60 17.33
N ILE A 52 5.24 5.86 18.42
CA ILE A 52 5.19 4.98 19.60
C ILE A 52 4.57 3.64 19.25
N GLU A 53 3.46 3.63 18.52
CA GLU A 53 2.80 2.42 18.02
C GLU A 53 3.76 1.57 17.18
N ARG A 54 4.44 2.18 16.20
CA ARG A 54 5.46 1.49 15.39
C ARG A 54 6.62 0.93 16.22
N ALA A 55 7.09 1.68 17.22
CA ALA A 55 8.15 1.21 18.11
C ALA A 55 7.70 0.04 18.99
N THR A 56 6.43 0.01 19.37
CA THR A 56 5.82 -1.07 20.14
C THR A 56 5.60 -2.30 19.26
N ASP A 57 5.05 -2.15 18.07
CA ASP A 57 4.80 -3.23 17.10
C ASP A 57 6.09 -3.96 16.72
N ALA A 58 7.17 -3.23 16.49
CA ALA A 58 8.49 -3.81 16.20
C ALA A 58 9.00 -4.76 17.30
N THR A 59 8.38 -4.75 18.48
CA THR A 59 8.82 -5.54 19.64
C THR A 59 7.86 -6.67 20.06
N THR A 60 6.61 -6.65 19.57
CA THR A 60 5.54 -7.44 20.19
C THR A 60 5.21 -8.73 19.45
N ALA A 61 5.39 -8.82 18.17
CA ALA A 61 5.01 -10.00 17.40
C ALA A 61 6.16 -10.55 16.55
N ARG A 62 6.84 -11.58 17.06
CA ARG A 62 7.63 -12.44 16.18
C ARG A 62 6.69 -13.39 15.46
N LEU A 63 6.58 -13.23 14.15
CA LEU A 63 5.91 -14.21 13.29
C LEU A 63 6.60 -15.56 13.45
N SER A 64 5.83 -16.63 13.47
CA SER A 64 6.41 -17.97 13.35
C SER A 64 7.12 -18.09 11.99
N PRO A 65 8.17 -18.89 11.86
CA PRO A 65 8.84 -19.10 10.57
C PRO A 65 7.87 -19.53 9.46
N ALA A 66 6.88 -20.34 9.79
CA ALA A 66 5.86 -20.78 8.85
C ALA A 66 4.97 -19.62 8.38
N ALA A 67 4.52 -18.74 9.30
CA ALA A 67 3.73 -17.56 8.97
C ALA A 67 4.54 -16.57 8.11
N ALA A 68 5.82 -16.36 8.45
CA ALA A 68 6.71 -15.50 7.67
C ALA A 68 6.87 -16.03 6.25
N ALA A 69 7.14 -17.32 6.07
CA ALA A 69 7.27 -17.96 4.76
C ALA A 69 5.96 -17.88 3.93
N THR A 70 4.81 -18.00 4.58
CA THR A 70 3.51 -17.83 3.91
C THR A 70 3.32 -16.40 3.41
N ILE A 71 3.62 -15.41 4.26
CA ILE A 71 3.52 -13.99 3.90
C ILE A 71 4.50 -13.65 2.76
N GLU A 72 5.74 -14.11 2.83
CA GLU A 72 6.73 -13.91 1.77
C GLU A 72 6.28 -14.54 0.45
N SER A 73 5.73 -15.76 0.50
CA SER A 73 5.16 -16.44 -0.67
C SER A 73 3.99 -15.67 -1.25
N PHE A 74 3.11 -15.11 -0.42
CA PHE A 74 2.01 -14.27 -0.87
C PHE A 74 2.52 -12.96 -1.48
N LEU A 75 3.44 -12.27 -0.83
CA LEU A 75 3.98 -10.99 -1.33
C LEU A 75 4.73 -11.16 -2.65
N SER A 76 5.40 -12.29 -2.86
CA SER A 76 6.10 -12.58 -4.11
C SER A 76 5.18 -13.04 -5.26
N LEU A 77 3.88 -13.26 -4.98
CA LEU A 77 2.96 -13.79 -5.98
C LEU A 77 2.68 -12.76 -7.08
N ARG A 78 2.99 -13.15 -8.31
CA ARG A 78 2.62 -12.48 -9.55
C ARG A 78 1.96 -13.48 -10.47
N ALA A 79 0.84 -13.10 -11.07
CA ALA A 79 0.07 -14.00 -11.93
C ALA A 79 -0.75 -13.20 -12.94
N SER A 80 -1.15 -13.84 -14.04
CA SER A 80 -2.19 -13.24 -14.88
C SER A 80 -3.51 -13.15 -14.07
N ALA A 81 -4.36 -12.19 -14.39
CA ALA A 81 -5.65 -12.06 -13.72
C ALA A 81 -6.45 -13.37 -13.78
N LYS A 82 -6.37 -14.11 -14.89
CA LYS A 82 -7.07 -15.39 -15.08
C LYS A 82 -6.63 -16.48 -14.11
N THR A 83 -5.38 -16.49 -13.66
CA THR A 83 -4.82 -17.53 -12.81
C THR A 83 -4.58 -17.07 -11.36
N SER A 84 -4.75 -15.80 -11.09
CA SER A 84 -4.43 -15.20 -9.78
C SER A 84 -5.23 -15.83 -8.65
N ILE A 85 -6.55 -16.03 -8.84
CA ILE A 85 -7.45 -16.60 -7.83
C ILE A 85 -7.04 -18.03 -7.48
N ALA A 86 -6.75 -18.86 -8.49
CA ALA A 86 -6.30 -20.23 -8.25
C ALA A 86 -4.96 -20.28 -7.52
N SER A 87 -4.05 -19.38 -7.87
CA SER A 87 -2.73 -19.28 -7.22
C SER A 87 -2.84 -18.86 -5.76
N ILE A 88 -3.69 -17.86 -5.45
CA ILE A 88 -3.93 -17.40 -4.09
C ILE A 88 -4.64 -18.49 -3.28
N ARG A 89 -5.66 -19.14 -3.84
CA ARG A 89 -6.39 -20.24 -3.18
C ARG A 89 -5.45 -21.36 -2.81
N LYS A 90 -4.59 -21.80 -3.73
CA LYS A 90 -3.60 -22.84 -3.47
C LYS A 90 -2.68 -22.49 -2.27
N LEU A 91 -2.24 -21.23 -2.18
CA LEU A 91 -1.41 -20.78 -1.07
C LEU A 91 -2.20 -20.72 0.24
N ALA A 92 -3.43 -20.21 0.21
CA ALA A 92 -4.31 -20.11 1.36
C ALA A 92 -4.64 -21.51 1.94
N ASP A 93 -4.97 -22.48 1.08
CA ASP A 93 -5.25 -23.85 1.48
C ASP A 93 -4.03 -24.52 2.11
N ALA A 94 -2.84 -24.35 1.50
CA ALA A 94 -1.59 -24.89 2.02
C ALA A 94 -1.22 -24.31 3.40
N SER A 95 -1.70 -23.12 3.72
CA SER A 95 -1.40 -22.39 4.97
C SER A 95 -2.57 -22.40 5.96
N ALA A 96 -3.67 -23.11 5.63
CA ALA A 96 -4.92 -23.15 6.40
C ALA A 96 -5.52 -21.74 6.68
N VAL A 97 -5.32 -20.80 5.76
CA VAL A 97 -5.87 -19.45 5.85
C VAL A 97 -7.18 -19.36 5.07
N LYS A 98 -8.24 -18.89 5.71
CA LYS A 98 -9.54 -18.68 5.06
C LYS A 98 -9.55 -17.35 4.31
N MET A 99 -9.69 -17.41 2.99
CA MET A 99 -9.72 -16.23 2.12
C MET A 99 -10.91 -16.19 1.17
N ASP A 100 -11.94 -17.04 1.39
CA ASP A 100 -13.05 -17.19 0.45
C ASP A 100 -13.70 -15.84 0.11
N ALA A 101 -14.10 -15.06 1.09
CA ALA A 101 -14.73 -13.75 0.87
C ALA A 101 -13.85 -12.78 0.07
N ALA A 102 -12.53 -12.79 0.30
CA ALA A 102 -11.59 -11.93 -0.43
C ALA A 102 -11.42 -12.42 -1.88
N LEU A 103 -11.38 -13.73 -2.09
CA LEU A 103 -11.30 -14.34 -3.42
C LEU A 103 -12.58 -14.13 -4.22
N ASP A 104 -13.76 -14.23 -3.59
CA ASP A 104 -15.04 -13.94 -4.22
C ASP A 104 -15.14 -12.48 -4.64
N ALA A 105 -14.69 -11.55 -3.79
CA ALA A 105 -14.63 -10.13 -4.13
C ALA A 105 -13.65 -9.84 -5.28
N LEU A 106 -12.52 -10.56 -5.36
CA LEU A 106 -11.59 -10.47 -6.46
C LEU A 106 -12.22 -11.02 -7.76
N GLN A 107 -12.89 -12.18 -7.69
CA GLN A 107 -13.58 -12.77 -8.85
C GLN A 107 -14.64 -11.82 -9.41
N GLN A 108 -15.52 -11.28 -8.55
CA GLN A 108 -16.54 -10.31 -8.97
C GLN A 108 -15.92 -9.10 -9.68
N ARG A 109 -14.78 -8.62 -9.21
CA ARG A 109 -14.08 -7.50 -9.83
C ARG A 109 -13.54 -7.87 -11.22
N LEU A 110 -12.98 -9.07 -11.36
CA LEU A 110 -12.50 -9.54 -12.66
C LEU A 110 -13.64 -9.73 -13.64
N ASP A 111 -14.79 -10.25 -13.19
CA ASP A 111 -15.99 -10.41 -14.01
C ASP A 111 -16.54 -9.08 -14.50
N LEU A 112 -16.57 -8.06 -13.62
CA LEU A 112 -16.97 -6.70 -13.98
C LEU A 112 -16.01 -6.06 -15.00
N LEU A 113 -14.70 -6.26 -14.86
CA LEU A 113 -13.72 -5.79 -15.81
C LEU A 113 -13.89 -6.46 -17.18
N ALA A 114 -14.10 -7.77 -17.19
CA ALA A 114 -14.35 -8.51 -18.42
C ALA A 114 -15.65 -8.07 -19.10
N SER A 115 -16.74 -7.88 -18.35
CA SER A 115 -18.02 -7.39 -18.88
C SER A 115 -17.92 -5.96 -19.41
N GLY A 116 -17.00 -5.14 -18.85
CA GLY A 116 -16.65 -3.81 -19.34
C GLY A 116 -15.72 -3.82 -20.57
N GLY A 117 -15.42 -4.98 -21.15
CA GLY A 117 -14.59 -5.10 -22.35
C GLY A 117 -13.08 -5.12 -22.09
N ILE A 118 -12.64 -5.25 -20.84
CA ILE A 118 -11.24 -5.37 -20.51
C ILE A 118 -10.74 -6.79 -20.73
N ASP A 119 -9.73 -6.97 -21.58
CA ASP A 119 -9.09 -8.26 -21.78
C ASP A 119 -8.27 -8.68 -20.54
N LEU A 120 -8.77 -9.66 -19.80
CA LEU A 120 -8.10 -10.17 -18.60
C LEU A 120 -6.72 -10.80 -18.88
N ALA A 121 -6.42 -11.16 -20.13
CA ALA A 121 -5.09 -11.66 -20.49
C ALA A 121 -4.02 -10.55 -20.43
N ARG A 122 -4.44 -9.29 -20.50
CA ARG A 122 -3.57 -8.11 -20.39
C ARG A 122 -3.43 -7.58 -18.96
N LEU A 123 -4.14 -8.19 -18.01
CA LEU A 123 -4.10 -7.83 -16.61
C LEU A 123 -3.14 -8.73 -15.84
N GLU A 124 -2.25 -8.13 -15.09
CA GLU A 124 -1.38 -8.78 -14.12
C GLU A 124 -1.87 -8.49 -12.71
N TYR A 125 -1.94 -9.52 -11.89
CA TYR A 125 -2.10 -9.43 -10.44
C TYR A 125 -0.73 -9.50 -9.78
N ALA A 126 -0.45 -8.59 -8.85
CA ALA A 126 0.76 -8.61 -8.05
C ALA A 126 0.40 -8.27 -6.59
N SER A 127 0.63 -9.22 -5.67
CA SER A 127 0.28 -9.05 -4.26
C SER A 127 1.07 -7.92 -3.58
N GLN A 128 2.31 -7.72 -3.99
CA GLN A 128 3.18 -6.67 -3.44
C GLN A 128 2.90 -5.30 -4.05
N PHE A 129 2.02 -5.23 -5.05
CA PHE A 129 1.73 -3.96 -5.70
C PHE A 129 1.02 -3.00 -4.75
N GLY A 130 1.60 -1.84 -4.56
CA GLY A 130 1.06 -0.75 -3.77
C GLY A 130 1.39 0.59 -4.38
N ARG A 131 0.73 1.63 -3.94
CA ARG A 131 1.03 3.03 -4.29
C ARG A 131 1.46 3.75 -3.02
N ASN A 132 2.42 4.68 -3.13
CA ASN A 132 2.99 5.44 -2.01
C ASN A 132 2.00 6.47 -1.42
N MET A 133 0.74 6.10 -1.29
CA MET A 133 -0.33 6.93 -0.74
C MET A 133 -1.14 6.11 0.26
N GLU A 134 -1.10 6.51 1.52
CA GLU A 134 -1.70 5.77 2.64
C GLU A 134 -3.23 5.88 2.72
N TYR A 135 -3.86 6.70 1.88
CA TYR A 135 -5.32 6.90 1.92
C TYR A 135 -6.11 5.79 1.20
N TYR A 136 -5.46 4.93 0.44
CA TYR A 136 -6.16 3.80 -0.21
C TYR A 136 -6.63 2.78 0.83
N SER A 137 -7.92 2.43 0.75
CA SER A 137 -8.59 1.46 1.64
C SER A 137 -8.98 0.17 0.93
N GLY A 138 -8.69 0.05 -0.36
CA GLY A 138 -9.07 -1.09 -1.17
C GLY A 138 -8.06 -1.39 -2.28
N PHE A 139 -8.54 -1.94 -3.39
CA PHE A 139 -7.65 -2.27 -4.48
C PHE A 139 -7.02 -1.01 -5.11
N VAL A 140 -5.80 -1.18 -5.60
CA VAL A 140 -5.07 -0.17 -6.37
C VAL A 140 -4.67 -0.75 -7.73
N PHE A 141 -4.50 0.12 -8.72
CA PHE A 141 -4.14 -0.28 -10.07
C PHE A 141 -3.26 0.74 -10.77
N GLU A 142 -2.54 0.27 -11.77
CA GLU A 142 -1.82 1.10 -12.73
C GLU A 142 -2.12 0.66 -14.16
N LEU A 143 -2.12 1.63 -15.07
CA LEU A 143 -2.14 1.42 -16.51
C LEU A 143 -0.74 1.70 -17.05
N ARG A 144 -0.18 0.73 -17.75
CA ARG A 144 1.17 0.82 -18.31
C ARG A 144 1.13 0.67 -19.84
N ALA A 145 1.87 1.52 -20.52
CA ALA A 145 2.17 1.33 -21.93
C ALA A 145 3.45 0.50 -22.07
N GLN A 146 3.48 -0.45 -22.99
CA GLN A 146 4.68 -1.31 -23.20
C GLN A 146 5.93 -0.50 -23.58
N SER A 147 5.74 0.65 -24.20
CA SER A 147 6.81 1.54 -24.66
C SER A 147 7.39 2.43 -23.56
N LEU A 148 6.81 2.45 -22.35
CA LEU A 148 7.23 3.34 -21.28
C LEU A 148 7.54 2.56 -20.00
N ALA A 149 8.63 2.94 -19.33
CA ALA A 149 8.99 2.36 -18.04
C ALA A 149 8.04 2.79 -16.92
N GLN A 150 7.41 3.96 -17.02
CA GLN A 150 6.53 4.53 -16.02
C GLN A 150 5.05 4.36 -16.40
N PRO A 151 4.13 4.25 -15.41
CA PRO A 151 2.71 4.14 -15.69
C PRO A 151 2.15 5.41 -16.32
N VAL A 152 1.16 5.26 -17.20
CA VAL A 152 0.42 6.35 -17.84
C VAL A 152 -0.78 6.80 -17.02
N ALA A 153 -1.30 5.94 -16.15
CA ALA A 153 -2.33 6.28 -15.18
C ALA A 153 -2.25 5.35 -13.98
N GLY A 154 -2.87 5.75 -12.89
CA GLY A 154 -2.99 4.90 -11.72
C GLY A 154 -3.96 5.44 -10.71
N GLY A 155 -4.58 4.54 -9.94
CA GLY A 155 -5.62 4.89 -9.01
C GLY A 155 -5.96 3.76 -8.05
N GLY A 156 -7.09 3.94 -7.36
CA GLY A 156 -7.60 2.94 -6.43
C GLY A 156 -8.79 3.41 -5.65
N ARG A 157 -9.24 2.59 -4.71
CA ARG A 157 -10.38 2.83 -3.82
C ARG A 157 -9.90 3.46 -2.51
N TYR A 158 -10.64 4.47 -2.01
CA TYR A 158 -10.29 5.24 -0.82
C TYR A 158 -11.51 5.68 -0.01
N ASP A 159 -12.20 4.75 0.59
CA ASP A 159 -13.47 4.99 1.30
C ASP A 159 -13.32 5.84 2.57
N GLY A 160 -12.14 5.83 3.20
CA GLY A 160 -11.88 6.58 4.43
C GLY A 160 -11.44 8.04 4.25
N LEU A 161 -11.05 8.44 3.04
CA LEU A 161 -10.43 9.75 2.81
C LEU A 161 -11.37 10.92 3.15
N LEU A 162 -12.61 10.87 2.70
CA LEU A 162 -13.56 11.96 2.96
C LEU A 162 -13.89 12.09 4.45
N SER A 163 -13.97 10.97 5.16
CA SER A 163 -14.17 10.99 6.62
C SER A 163 -12.97 11.59 7.36
N SER A 164 -11.74 11.32 6.93
CA SER A 164 -10.54 11.93 7.51
C SER A 164 -10.43 13.43 7.22
N LEU A 165 -11.12 13.91 6.20
CA LEU A 165 -11.26 15.34 5.85
C LEU A 165 -12.49 16.01 6.50
N GLY A 166 -13.19 15.33 7.41
CA GLY A 166 -14.32 15.89 8.16
C GLY A 166 -15.70 15.58 7.61
N ALA A 167 -15.84 14.70 6.63
CA ALA A 167 -17.17 14.28 6.17
C ALA A 167 -17.89 13.48 7.26
N ALA A 168 -19.15 13.83 7.49
CA ALA A 168 -19.99 13.25 8.54
C ALA A 168 -20.37 11.77 8.30
N ARG A 169 -20.18 11.27 7.07
CA ARG A 169 -20.54 9.90 6.68
C ARG A 169 -19.38 9.25 5.91
N PRO A 170 -19.10 7.97 6.14
CA PRO A 170 -18.23 7.19 5.27
C PRO A 170 -18.77 7.25 3.83
N THR A 171 -17.95 7.65 2.89
CA THR A 171 -18.35 7.77 1.48
C THR A 171 -17.37 6.95 0.64
N PRO A 172 -17.81 5.80 0.10
CA PRO A 172 -16.99 5.01 -0.81
C PRO A 172 -16.57 5.85 -2.01
N ALA A 173 -15.28 5.83 -2.29
CA ALA A 173 -14.72 6.61 -3.38
C ALA A 173 -13.67 5.81 -4.16
N ILE A 174 -13.61 6.04 -5.46
CA ILE A 174 -12.59 5.52 -6.35
C ILE A 174 -12.13 6.65 -7.27
N GLY A 175 -10.85 6.71 -7.58
CA GLY A 175 -10.32 7.69 -8.50
C GLY A 175 -9.04 7.25 -9.15
N LEU A 176 -8.66 7.98 -10.19
CA LEU A 176 -7.40 7.78 -10.88
C LEU A 176 -6.78 9.12 -11.27
N ALA A 177 -5.45 9.12 -11.37
CA ALA A 177 -4.68 10.18 -11.99
C ALA A 177 -4.16 9.70 -13.35
N VAL A 178 -4.30 10.54 -14.38
CA VAL A 178 -3.73 10.30 -15.72
C VAL A 178 -2.54 11.22 -15.90
N PHE A 179 -1.40 10.68 -16.31
CA PHE A 179 -0.19 11.43 -16.63
C PHE A 179 -0.23 11.77 -18.12
N CYS A 180 -0.77 12.93 -18.46
CA CYS A 180 -1.08 13.33 -19.83
C CYS A 180 0.15 13.35 -20.73
N ASP A 181 1.29 13.80 -20.24
CA ASP A 181 2.58 13.81 -20.94
C ASP A 181 3.04 12.40 -21.35
N ARG A 182 2.92 11.45 -20.44
CA ARG A 182 3.25 10.04 -20.70
C ARG A 182 2.25 9.39 -21.63
N LEU A 183 0.97 9.69 -21.46
CA LEU A 183 -0.08 9.16 -22.34
C LEU A 183 0.12 9.66 -23.78
N LEU A 184 0.40 10.95 -23.99
CA LEU A 184 0.69 11.51 -25.29
C LEU A 184 1.93 10.87 -25.91
N THR A 185 3.00 10.67 -25.14
CA THR A 185 4.21 9.98 -25.59
C THR A 185 3.91 8.54 -26.02
N ALA A 186 3.12 7.82 -25.24
CA ALA A 186 2.74 6.43 -25.55
C ALA A 186 1.93 6.34 -26.85
N VAL A 187 0.96 7.26 -27.03
CA VAL A 187 0.13 7.31 -28.24
C VAL A 187 0.97 7.66 -29.48
N ALA A 188 1.87 8.66 -29.38
CA ALA A 188 2.75 9.02 -30.48
C ALA A 188 3.66 7.86 -30.90
N GLN A 189 4.22 7.12 -29.96
CA GLN A 189 5.05 5.93 -30.24
C GLN A 189 4.25 4.79 -30.87
N GLN A 190 2.99 4.64 -30.51
CA GLN A 190 2.11 3.64 -31.11
C GLN A 190 1.69 4.02 -32.53
N ALA A 191 1.43 5.30 -32.78
CA ALA A 191 1.07 5.80 -34.10
C ALA A 191 2.24 5.77 -35.11
N GLY A 192 3.49 5.84 -34.64
CA GLY A 192 4.69 5.74 -35.48
C GLY A 192 5.18 4.30 -35.74
N ARG A 193 4.46 3.26 -35.28
CA ARG A 193 4.74 1.88 -35.67
C ARG A 193 4.10 1.57 -37.02
N PRO A 194 4.89 1.09 -38.03
CA PRO A 194 4.37 0.65 -39.31
C PRO A 194 3.44 -0.55 -39.18
#